data_7938145b17f4e06550d9c952516f81fa
#
_entry.id   7938145b17f4e06550d9c952516f81fa
#
_cell.length_a   1.000
_cell.length_b   1.000
_cell.length_c   1.000
_cell.angle_alpha   90.00
_cell.angle_beta   90.00
_cell.angle_gamma   90.00
#
_symmetry.space_group_name_H-M   'P 1'
#
loop_
_entity.id
_entity.type
_entity.pdbx_description
1 polymer ?
#
loop_
_entity_poly.entity_id
_entity_poly.type
_entity_poly.pdbx_seq_one_letter_code
_entity_poly.pdbx_strand_id
1 'polypeptide(L)'
;MKKSISTLLKHSSFNKINRSANPAVVRASTILFSSMQELASHEKKILNDKPITHYAYGRYGSQTTIELQKIVKELEQAHHVFLHSTGFGSVSLAFMALCQSGDEVLVGDNVYYPTREITEKLLPKYSITAKYYDPNNIKDLQSKITKKTKLIFVENPGSITFEFQDLKEIVRLGKK
;
A
#
# COMPACT_ATOMS: atom_id res chain seq x y z
N MET A 1 6.39 -1.82 26.12
CA MET A 1 7.69 -2.09 25.45
C MET A 1 7.44 -2.30 23.95
N LYS A 2 8.16 -1.58 23.07
CA LYS A 2 8.15 -1.89 21.63
C LYS A 2 8.81 -3.25 21.40
N LYS A 3 8.12 -4.15 20.71
CA LYS A 3 8.69 -5.44 20.31
C LYS A 3 9.83 -5.22 19.31
N SER A 4 10.86 -6.07 19.35
CA SER A 4 11.90 -6.05 18.31
C SER A 4 11.35 -6.54 16.98
N ILE A 5 11.99 -6.15 15.88
CA ILE A 5 11.60 -6.62 14.52
C ILE A 5 11.59 -8.14 14.45
N SER A 6 12.59 -8.81 15.01
CA SER A 6 12.66 -10.27 15.06
C SER A 6 11.50 -10.88 15.86
N THR A 7 11.06 -10.23 16.93
CA THR A 7 9.90 -10.66 17.71
C THR A 7 8.59 -10.49 16.92
N LEU A 8 8.43 -9.38 16.19
CA LEU A 8 7.27 -9.15 15.33
C LEU A 8 7.16 -10.21 14.24
N LEU A 9 8.27 -10.50 13.55
CA LEU A 9 8.29 -11.48 12.47
C LEU A 9 8.05 -12.93 12.93
N LYS A 10 8.50 -13.29 14.14
CA LYS A 10 8.37 -14.65 14.67
C LYS A 10 7.09 -14.90 15.48
N HIS A 11 6.57 -13.87 16.13
CA HIS A 11 5.50 -13.98 17.12
C HIS A 11 4.45 -12.88 16.96
N SER A 12 3.96 -12.69 15.74
CA SER A 12 2.95 -11.67 15.42
C SER A 12 1.62 -11.92 16.11
N SER A 13 1.23 -13.19 16.24
CA SER A 13 0.05 -13.58 17.01
C SER A 13 0.23 -14.96 17.65
N PHE A 14 -0.07 -15.06 18.93
CA PHE A 14 -0.16 -16.34 19.61
C PHE A 14 -1.55 -16.92 19.36
N ASN A 15 -1.62 -18.03 18.61
CA ASN A 15 -2.87 -18.74 18.43
C ASN A 15 -3.20 -19.54 19.69
N LYS A 16 -4.09 -19.00 20.51
CA LYS A 16 -4.51 -19.65 21.78
C LYS A 16 -5.17 -21.01 21.58
N ILE A 17 -5.80 -21.25 20.44
CA ILE A 17 -6.51 -22.50 20.14
C ILE A 17 -5.51 -23.63 19.87
N ASN A 18 -4.51 -23.37 19.03
CA ASN A 18 -3.57 -24.39 18.58
C ASN A 18 -2.21 -24.32 19.29
N ARG A 19 -2.02 -23.38 20.22
CA ARG A 19 -0.74 -23.11 20.90
C ARG A 19 0.45 -22.96 19.94
N SER A 20 0.17 -22.55 18.71
CA SER A 20 1.18 -22.35 17.68
C SER A 20 1.81 -20.96 17.83
N ALA A 21 3.13 -20.89 17.62
CA ALA A 21 3.87 -19.64 17.59
C ALA A 21 3.51 -18.80 16.35
N ASN A 22 3.02 -19.43 15.29
CA ASN A 22 2.62 -18.79 14.04
C ASN A 22 1.09 -18.77 13.91
N PRO A 23 0.51 -17.78 13.19
CA PRO A 23 -0.90 -17.79 12.86
C PRO A 23 -1.24 -19.00 11.99
N ALA A 24 -2.44 -19.55 12.18
CA ALA A 24 -2.93 -20.63 11.34
C ALA A 24 -3.18 -20.13 9.91
N VAL A 25 -2.95 -20.98 8.91
CA VAL A 25 -3.33 -20.70 7.52
C VAL A 25 -4.82 -21.00 7.36
N VAL A 26 -5.63 -19.96 7.27
CA VAL A 26 -7.08 -20.06 7.07
C VAL A 26 -7.41 -19.86 5.60
N ARG A 27 -7.92 -20.92 4.97
CA ARG A 27 -8.41 -20.90 3.57
C ARG A 27 -9.93 -20.98 3.59
N ALA A 28 -10.59 -19.86 3.59
CA ALA A 28 -12.04 -19.78 3.59
C ALA A 28 -12.53 -18.62 2.71
N SER A 29 -13.60 -18.85 1.98
CA SER A 29 -14.36 -17.81 1.28
C SER A 29 -15.56 -17.40 2.11
N THR A 30 -16.37 -18.38 2.51
CA THR A 30 -17.56 -18.14 3.35
C THR A 30 -17.18 -18.25 4.82
N ILE A 31 -17.58 -17.27 5.60
CA ILE A 31 -17.41 -17.23 7.05
C ILE A 31 -18.77 -17.50 7.69
N LEU A 32 -18.79 -18.46 8.62
CA LEU A 32 -20.00 -18.84 9.33
C LEU A 32 -20.13 -18.03 10.63
N PHE A 33 -21.32 -17.55 10.89
CA PHE A 33 -21.69 -16.80 12.10
C PHE A 33 -22.77 -17.57 12.86
N SER A 34 -22.75 -17.47 14.18
CA SER A 34 -23.71 -18.15 15.04
C SER A 34 -25.10 -17.53 14.98
N SER A 35 -25.20 -16.28 14.52
CA SER A 35 -26.47 -15.56 14.39
C SER A 35 -26.38 -14.40 13.38
N MET A 36 -27.53 -13.94 12.89
CA MET A 36 -27.62 -12.75 12.04
C MET A 36 -27.17 -11.48 12.77
N GLN A 37 -27.35 -11.41 14.08
CA GLN A 37 -26.86 -10.28 14.87
C GLN A 37 -25.33 -10.24 14.91
N GLU A 38 -24.67 -11.38 15.02
CA GLU A 38 -23.22 -11.49 14.97
C GLU A 38 -22.69 -11.03 13.60
N LEU A 39 -23.29 -11.51 12.51
CA LEU A 39 -22.96 -11.07 11.15
C LEU A 39 -23.09 -9.55 11.01
N ALA A 40 -24.23 -8.99 11.36
CA ALA A 40 -24.49 -7.55 11.27
C ALA A 40 -23.50 -6.73 12.09
N SER A 41 -23.09 -7.23 13.27
CA SER A 41 -22.05 -6.61 14.10
C SER A 41 -20.70 -6.59 13.40
N HIS A 42 -20.32 -7.69 12.75
CA HIS A 42 -19.06 -7.78 11.99
C HIS A 42 -19.06 -6.87 10.76
N GLU A 43 -20.14 -6.85 10.00
CA GLU A 43 -20.28 -5.96 8.83
C GLU A 43 -20.20 -4.48 9.24
N LYS A 44 -20.87 -4.10 10.32
CA LYS A 44 -20.77 -2.74 10.87
C LYS A 44 -19.34 -2.37 11.28
N LYS A 45 -18.59 -3.30 11.86
CA LYS A 45 -17.17 -3.09 12.20
C LYS A 45 -16.31 -2.92 10.96
N ILE A 46 -16.50 -3.75 9.93
CA ILE A 46 -15.80 -3.63 8.64
C ILE A 46 -16.02 -2.24 8.02
N LEU A 47 -17.26 -1.75 8.02
CA LEU A 47 -17.60 -0.45 7.46
C LEU A 47 -17.02 0.72 8.24
N ASN A 48 -16.85 0.58 9.55
CA ASN A 48 -16.37 1.63 10.43
C ASN A 48 -14.88 1.54 10.76
N ASP A 49 -14.26 0.37 10.58
CA ASP A 49 -12.85 0.16 10.89
C ASP A 49 -11.94 0.77 9.84
N LYS A 50 -11.06 1.61 10.31
CA LYS A 50 -9.93 2.18 9.58
C LYS A 50 -8.64 1.90 10.38
N PRO A 51 -8.00 0.82 10.26
CA PRO A 51 -7.83 -0.24 9.26
C PRO A 51 -8.82 -1.40 9.40
N ILE A 52 -8.94 -2.20 8.35
CA ILE A 52 -9.76 -3.41 8.35
C ILE A 52 -9.15 -4.43 9.31
N THR A 53 -9.85 -4.72 10.40
CA THR A 53 -9.44 -5.70 11.42
C THR A 53 -10.40 -6.88 11.53
N HIS A 54 -11.52 -6.80 10.83
CA HIS A 54 -12.59 -7.79 10.84
C HIS A 54 -12.89 -8.28 9.42
N TYR A 55 -13.44 -9.47 9.31
CA TYR A 55 -13.83 -10.07 8.04
C TYR A 55 -15.17 -10.78 8.19
N ALA A 56 -16.03 -10.62 7.19
CA ALA A 56 -17.32 -11.31 7.10
C ALA A 56 -17.37 -12.23 5.87
N TYR A 57 -16.45 -12.05 4.93
CA TYR A 57 -16.37 -12.80 3.70
C TYR A 57 -14.92 -12.81 3.18
N GLY A 58 -14.49 -13.92 2.60
CA GLY A 58 -13.10 -14.13 2.18
C GLY A 58 -12.54 -13.08 1.20
N ARG A 59 -13.39 -12.41 0.41
CA ARG A 59 -12.97 -11.30 -0.45
C ARG A 59 -12.39 -10.12 0.34
N TYR A 60 -12.85 -9.89 1.55
CA TYR A 60 -12.34 -8.83 2.43
C TYR A 60 -11.11 -9.28 3.23
N GLY A 61 -10.72 -10.52 3.08
CA GLY A 61 -9.58 -11.12 3.75
C GLY A 61 -9.97 -12.32 4.61
N SER A 62 -8.95 -12.95 5.16
CA SER A 62 -9.04 -14.02 6.15
C SER A 62 -8.22 -13.65 7.38
N GLN A 63 -8.32 -14.42 8.43
CA GLN A 63 -7.46 -14.24 9.60
C GLN A 63 -5.97 -14.19 9.21
N THR A 64 -5.54 -15.04 8.29
CA THR A 64 -4.14 -15.10 7.82
C THR A 64 -3.71 -13.79 7.14
N THR A 65 -4.54 -13.25 6.23
CA THR A 65 -4.22 -12.01 5.52
C THR A 65 -4.23 -10.80 6.45
N ILE A 66 -5.16 -10.76 7.40
CA ILE A 66 -5.23 -9.68 8.41
C ILE A 66 -4.00 -9.70 9.31
N GLU A 67 -3.53 -10.87 9.75
CA GLU A 67 -2.31 -10.96 10.54
C GLU A 67 -1.08 -10.46 9.77
N LEU A 68 -0.97 -10.78 8.48
CA LEU A 68 0.09 -10.25 7.62
C LEU A 68 0.00 -8.70 7.51
N GLN A 69 -1.20 -8.17 7.27
CA GLN A 69 -1.41 -6.71 7.23
C GLN A 69 -0.99 -6.03 8.54
N LYS A 70 -1.30 -6.64 9.70
CA LYS A 70 -0.89 -6.11 11.01
C LYS A 70 0.62 -6.08 11.17
N ILE A 71 1.31 -7.16 10.77
CA ILE A 71 2.78 -7.24 10.86
C ILE A 71 3.42 -6.14 10.01
N VAL A 72 3.02 -6.05 8.74
CA VAL A 72 3.56 -5.03 7.82
C VAL A 72 3.24 -3.63 8.33
N LYS A 73 2.02 -3.40 8.84
CA LYS A 73 1.64 -2.13 9.44
C LYS A 73 2.55 -1.72 10.60
N GLU A 74 2.88 -2.66 11.49
CA GLU A 74 3.77 -2.39 12.62
C GLU A 74 5.21 -2.15 12.18
N LEU A 75 5.71 -2.93 11.18
CA LEU A 75 7.07 -2.77 10.64
C LEU A 75 7.25 -1.40 9.96
N GLU A 76 6.30 -1.03 9.11
CA GLU A 76 6.35 0.20 8.32
C GLU A 76 5.81 1.43 9.09
N GLN A 77 5.28 1.25 10.30
CA GLN A 77 4.57 2.27 11.07
C GLN A 77 3.45 2.94 10.22
N ALA A 78 2.83 2.12 9.38
CA ALA A 78 1.84 2.56 8.41
C ALA A 78 0.47 2.80 9.05
N HIS A 79 -0.33 3.69 8.49
CA HIS A 79 -1.72 3.89 8.90
C HIS A 79 -2.61 2.73 8.39
N HIS A 80 -2.43 2.32 7.13
CA HIS A 80 -3.11 1.20 6.49
C HIS A 80 -2.13 0.34 5.69
N VAL A 81 -2.50 -0.93 5.50
CA VAL A 81 -1.81 -1.87 4.62
C VAL A 81 -2.86 -2.60 3.78
N PHE A 82 -2.68 -2.58 2.48
CA PHE A 82 -3.48 -3.35 1.53
C PHE A 82 -2.59 -4.40 0.87
N LEU A 83 -3.04 -5.65 0.87
CA LEU A 83 -2.32 -6.73 0.21
C LEU A 83 -2.79 -6.85 -1.24
N HIS A 84 -1.85 -7.06 -2.14
CA HIS A 84 -2.12 -7.34 -3.55
C HIS A 84 -1.39 -8.61 -3.97
N SER A 85 -1.88 -9.27 -5.03
CA SER A 85 -1.30 -10.53 -5.51
C SER A 85 0.07 -10.38 -6.17
N THR A 86 0.41 -9.17 -6.64
CA THR A 86 1.69 -8.87 -7.30
C THR A 86 2.18 -7.47 -6.96
N GLY A 87 3.50 -7.26 -6.95
CA GLY A 87 4.09 -5.92 -6.78
C GLY A 87 3.65 -4.95 -7.88
N PHE A 88 3.64 -5.39 -9.14
CA PHE A 88 3.15 -4.60 -10.27
C PHE A 88 1.69 -4.16 -10.10
N GLY A 89 0.84 -5.08 -9.62
CA GLY A 89 -0.55 -4.77 -9.30
C GLY A 89 -0.68 -3.75 -8.17
N SER A 90 0.20 -3.80 -7.16
CA SER A 90 0.23 -2.81 -6.08
C SER A 90 0.56 -1.41 -6.59
N VAL A 91 1.54 -1.29 -7.50
CA VAL A 91 1.89 -0.01 -8.14
C VAL A 91 0.72 0.51 -8.98
N SER A 92 0.12 -0.35 -9.82
CA SER A 92 -1.05 0.03 -10.64
C SER A 92 -2.22 0.51 -9.77
N LEU A 93 -2.50 -0.22 -8.68
CA LEU A 93 -3.57 0.13 -7.74
C LEU A 93 -3.31 1.48 -7.09
N ALA A 94 -2.07 1.80 -6.71
CA ALA A 94 -1.73 3.08 -6.11
C ALA A 94 -2.06 4.25 -7.05
N PHE A 95 -1.66 4.17 -8.32
CA PHE A 95 -2.01 5.20 -9.31
C PHE A 95 -3.54 5.33 -9.48
N MET A 96 -4.22 4.21 -9.69
CA MET A 96 -5.66 4.21 -9.95
C MET A 96 -6.51 4.63 -8.74
N ALA A 97 -6.02 4.40 -7.52
CA ALA A 97 -6.74 4.78 -6.31
C ALA A 97 -6.53 6.26 -5.91
N LEU A 98 -5.38 6.85 -6.29
CA LEU A 98 -5.01 8.19 -5.85
C LEU A 98 -5.21 9.26 -6.90
N CYS A 99 -5.34 8.89 -8.18
CA CYS A 99 -5.46 9.83 -9.29
C CYS A 99 -6.80 9.71 -9.99
N GLN A 100 -7.23 10.79 -10.60
CA GLN A 100 -8.43 10.89 -11.43
C GLN A 100 -8.11 11.55 -12.78
N SER A 101 -9.07 11.51 -13.71
CA SER A 101 -8.92 12.18 -15.00
C SER A 101 -8.58 13.66 -14.86
N GLY A 102 -7.55 14.11 -15.58
CA GLY A 102 -7.03 15.47 -15.55
C GLY A 102 -5.87 15.69 -14.56
N ASP A 103 -5.58 14.70 -13.70
CA ASP A 103 -4.47 14.78 -12.76
C ASP A 103 -3.11 14.58 -13.45
N GLU A 104 -2.08 15.07 -12.77
CA GLU A 104 -0.68 14.95 -13.16
C GLU A 104 0.08 14.16 -12.09
N VAL A 105 0.94 13.24 -12.53
CA VAL A 105 1.82 12.44 -11.69
C VAL A 105 3.26 12.77 -12.01
N LEU A 106 4.07 13.08 -11.00
CA LEU A 106 5.51 13.21 -11.13
C LEU A 106 6.18 11.89 -10.75
N VAL A 107 7.07 11.41 -11.61
CA VAL A 107 7.69 10.07 -11.48
C VAL A 107 9.19 10.22 -11.56
N GLY A 108 9.92 9.64 -10.62
CA GLY A 108 11.38 9.61 -10.70
C GLY A 108 11.85 8.84 -11.94
N ASP A 109 12.80 9.40 -12.70
CA ASP A 109 13.26 8.78 -13.97
C ASP A 109 14.04 7.47 -13.79
N ASN A 110 14.30 7.09 -12.54
CA ASN A 110 14.94 5.85 -12.12
C ASN A 110 13.99 4.71 -11.75
N VAL A 111 12.70 4.82 -12.08
CA VAL A 111 11.71 3.82 -11.70
C VAL A 111 11.86 2.51 -12.49
N TYR A 112 11.38 1.44 -11.90
CA TYR A 112 11.25 0.13 -12.51
C TYR A 112 10.52 0.18 -13.84
N TYR A 113 11.04 -0.52 -14.87
CA TYR A 113 10.51 -0.43 -16.23
C TYR A 113 9.00 -0.68 -16.35
N PRO A 114 8.39 -1.67 -15.69
CA PRO A 114 6.94 -1.83 -15.72
C PRO A 114 6.16 -0.64 -15.16
N THR A 115 6.72 0.14 -14.23
CA THR A 115 6.11 1.40 -13.78
C THR A 115 6.04 2.41 -14.92
N ARG A 116 7.08 2.48 -15.79
CA ARG A 116 7.02 3.30 -17.01
C ARG A 116 5.91 2.85 -17.94
N GLU A 117 5.71 1.56 -18.12
CA GLU A 117 4.63 1.06 -18.96
C GLU A 117 3.24 1.48 -18.42
N ILE A 118 3.05 1.49 -17.10
CA ILE A 118 1.82 2.04 -16.50
C ILE A 118 1.69 3.53 -16.85
N THR A 119 2.73 4.31 -16.59
CA THR A 119 2.67 5.77 -16.71
C THR A 119 2.60 6.24 -18.16
N GLU A 120 3.20 5.50 -19.09
CA GLU A 120 3.25 5.88 -20.52
C GLU A 120 2.12 5.25 -21.36
N LYS A 121 1.62 4.06 -20.97
CA LYS A 121 0.65 3.32 -21.79
C LYS A 121 -0.72 3.19 -21.14
N LEU A 122 -0.79 3.13 -19.80
CA LEU A 122 -2.06 2.93 -19.10
C LEU A 122 -2.67 4.25 -18.65
N LEU A 123 -1.94 5.09 -17.92
CA LEU A 123 -2.45 6.34 -17.36
C LEU A 123 -3.03 7.30 -18.42
N PRO A 124 -2.43 7.44 -19.62
CA PRO A 124 -3.01 8.29 -20.68
C PRO A 124 -4.41 7.88 -21.12
N LYS A 125 -4.74 6.58 -21.06
CA LYS A 125 -6.09 6.07 -21.37
C LYS A 125 -7.16 6.58 -20.39
N TYR A 126 -6.75 7.02 -19.21
CA TYR A 126 -7.58 7.61 -18.16
C TYR A 126 -7.42 9.12 -18.07
N SER A 127 -6.78 9.74 -19.07
CA SER A 127 -6.48 11.18 -19.10
C SER A 127 -5.64 11.64 -17.89
N ILE A 128 -4.76 10.79 -17.39
CA ILE A 128 -3.78 11.11 -16.35
C ILE A 128 -2.43 11.30 -17.04
N THR A 129 -1.76 12.42 -16.76
CA THR A 129 -0.48 12.76 -17.39
C THR A 129 0.68 12.45 -16.44
N ALA A 130 1.65 11.67 -16.90
CA ALA A 130 2.89 11.44 -16.15
C ALA A 130 4.02 12.32 -16.70
N LYS A 131 4.82 12.90 -15.80
CA LYS A 131 6.05 13.63 -16.11
C LYS A 131 7.19 13.06 -15.29
N TYR A 132 8.35 12.87 -15.92
CA TYR A 132 9.53 12.35 -15.24
C TYR A 132 10.40 13.50 -14.72
N TYR A 133 11.00 13.29 -13.56
CA TYR A 133 11.99 14.20 -12.98
C TYR A 133 13.30 13.46 -12.70
N ASP A 134 14.41 14.18 -12.74
CA ASP A 134 15.73 13.68 -12.39
C ASP A 134 15.79 13.34 -10.88
N PRO A 135 15.98 12.08 -10.50
CA PRO A 135 15.99 11.64 -9.09
C PRO A 135 17.12 12.27 -8.27
N ASN A 136 18.19 12.72 -8.92
CA ASN A 136 19.33 13.38 -8.28
C ASN A 136 19.19 14.91 -8.21
N ASN A 137 18.09 15.47 -8.73
CA ASN A 137 17.90 16.91 -8.84
C ASN A 137 16.55 17.35 -8.24
N ILE A 138 16.57 17.69 -6.96
CA ILE A 138 15.36 18.14 -6.26
C ILE A 138 14.76 19.43 -6.86
N LYS A 139 15.58 20.29 -7.49
CA LYS A 139 15.10 21.50 -8.14
C LYS A 139 14.33 21.18 -9.41
N ASP A 140 14.72 20.13 -10.13
CA ASP A 140 13.98 19.65 -11.29
C ASP A 140 12.59 19.15 -10.88
N LEU A 141 12.50 18.32 -9.81
CA LEU A 141 11.21 17.94 -9.24
C LEU A 141 10.37 19.17 -8.88
N GLN A 142 10.94 20.13 -8.14
CA GLN A 142 10.24 21.32 -7.68
C GLN A 142 9.70 22.14 -8.86
N SER A 143 10.46 22.27 -9.94
CA SER A 143 10.07 23.03 -11.14
C SER A 143 8.89 22.41 -11.89
N LYS A 144 8.69 21.09 -11.75
CA LYS A 144 7.64 20.32 -12.42
C LYS A 144 6.34 20.22 -11.63
N ILE A 145 6.34 20.63 -10.36
CA ILE A 145 5.12 20.65 -9.54
C ILE A 145 4.16 21.71 -10.06
N THR A 146 2.93 21.33 -10.32
CA THR A 146 1.86 22.22 -10.80
C THR A 146 0.61 22.07 -9.92
N LYS A 147 -0.41 22.89 -10.13
CA LYS A 147 -1.72 22.73 -9.47
C LYS A 147 -2.44 21.42 -9.81
N LYS A 148 -2.04 20.76 -10.90
CA LYS A 148 -2.57 19.45 -11.33
C LYS A 148 -1.81 18.29 -10.74
N THR A 149 -0.63 18.53 -10.14
CA THR A 149 0.19 17.47 -9.53
C THR A 149 -0.55 16.86 -8.37
N LYS A 150 -0.96 15.63 -8.52
CA LYS A 150 -1.70 14.85 -7.52
C LYS A 150 -0.82 13.88 -6.76
N LEU A 151 0.19 13.33 -7.43
CA LEU A 151 1.03 12.27 -6.89
C LEU A 151 2.49 12.49 -7.29
N ILE A 152 3.40 12.27 -6.36
CA ILE A 152 4.84 12.10 -6.63
C ILE A 152 5.16 10.64 -6.34
N PHE A 153 5.50 9.90 -7.40
CA PHE A 153 5.90 8.49 -7.29
C PHE A 153 7.42 8.38 -7.22
N VAL A 154 7.90 7.72 -6.19
CA VAL A 154 9.33 7.60 -5.88
C VAL A 154 9.69 6.14 -5.74
N GLU A 155 10.80 5.73 -6.34
CA GLU A 155 11.45 4.45 -6.09
C GLU A 155 12.84 4.71 -5.49
N ASN A 156 13.09 4.18 -4.30
CA ASN A 156 14.30 4.51 -3.55
C ASN A 156 14.81 3.28 -2.74
N PRO A 157 15.98 2.70 -3.08
CA PRO A 157 16.86 3.11 -4.18
C PRO A 157 16.23 2.90 -5.56
N GLY A 158 16.75 3.63 -6.55
CA GLY A 158 16.31 3.53 -7.94
C GLY A 158 16.53 2.16 -8.54
N SER A 159 15.66 1.78 -9.50
CA SER A 159 15.80 0.53 -10.25
C SER A 159 17.07 0.54 -11.11
N ILE A 160 17.85 -0.53 -11.08
CA ILE A 160 19.10 -0.73 -11.85
C ILE A 160 20.24 0.21 -11.41
N THR A 161 20.00 1.49 -11.34
CA THR A 161 21.01 2.53 -11.09
C THR A 161 21.29 2.77 -9.61
N PHE A 162 20.39 2.34 -8.73
CA PHE A 162 20.53 2.33 -7.26
C PHE A 162 20.83 3.67 -6.59
N GLU A 163 20.58 4.80 -7.24
CA GLU A 163 20.70 6.11 -6.62
C GLU A 163 19.64 6.32 -5.53
N PHE A 164 19.99 7.11 -4.53
CA PHE A 164 19.12 7.49 -3.43
C PHE A 164 18.63 8.92 -3.59
N GLN A 165 17.32 9.10 -3.45
CA GLN A 165 16.68 10.41 -3.48
C GLN A 165 16.56 10.98 -2.06
N ASP A 166 16.52 12.30 -1.94
CA ASP A 166 16.21 12.98 -0.68
C ASP A 166 14.72 12.88 -0.36
N LEU A 167 14.31 11.75 0.23
CA LEU A 167 12.91 11.50 0.60
C LEU A 167 12.34 12.56 1.55
N LYS A 168 13.16 13.14 2.44
CA LYS A 168 12.69 14.16 3.38
C LYS A 168 12.27 15.43 2.65
N GLU A 169 13.08 15.85 1.69
CA GLU A 169 12.78 17.02 0.90
C GLU A 169 11.61 16.78 -0.07
N ILE A 170 11.53 15.60 -0.69
CA ILE A 170 10.38 15.19 -1.53
C ILE A 170 9.07 15.25 -0.74
N VAL A 171 9.06 14.67 0.47
CA VAL A 171 7.88 14.72 1.35
C VAL A 171 7.52 16.15 1.74
N ARG A 172 8.52 17.01 1.98
CA ARG A 172 8.30 18.43 2.27
C ARG A 172 7.64 19.17 1.10
N LEU A 173 8.06 18.86 -0.12
CA LEU A 173 7.47 19.42 -1.34
C LEU A 173 6.03 18.94 -1.56
N GLY A 174 5.77 17.63 -1.35
CA GLY A 174 4.44 17.04 -1.54
C GLY A 174 3.38 17.45 -0.51
N LYS A 175 3.78 18.14 0.59
CA LYS A 175 2.85 18.67 1.61
C LYS A 175 2.40 20.11 1.34
N LYS A 176 2.94 20.77 0.35
CA LYS A 176 2.58 22.13 -0.07
C LYS A 176 1.45 22.11 -1.09
#